data_0dd639f48bb91ac83f80a27e80e8ac39
#
_entry.id   0dd639f48bb91ac83f80a27e80e8ac39
#
_cell.length_a   1.000
_cell.length_b   1.000
_cell.length_c   1.000
_cell.angle_alpha   90.00
_cell.angle_beta   90.00
_cell.angle_gamma   90.00
#
_symmetry.space_group_name_H-M   'P 1'
#
loop_
_entity.id
_entity.type
_entity.pdbx_description
1 polymer ?
#
loop_
_entity_poly.entity_id
_entity_poly.type
_entity_poly.pdbx_seq_one_letter_code
_entity_poly.pdbx_strand_id
1 'polypeptide(L)'
;MKNKGNKTVTHQTINGPVEITRKVYWSSQRGMIAPADRWLGITENRYSPGLREMACRLSLNEAFVPASENLKRLVQVTLSSSAVRNIVEHQGKYVLAQQVGGDFSVGFTAEDCTDKTMITGVDGVMVPHVTQEQKRKRRQTEKVKRKSQSRRSTAKHGRPKRGADGPYKEFKIVTFYDTDKQHKDR
;
A
#
# COMPACT_ATOMS: atom_id res chain seq x y z
N MET A 1 -24.08 25.18 3.04
CA MET A 1 -23.26 24.44 4.03
C MET A 1 -23.74 24.72 5.43
N LYS A 2 -23.94 23.68 6.25
CA LYS A 2 -24.31 23.85 7.68
C LYS A 2 -23.06 23.59 8.54
N ASN A 3 -22.80 24.49 9.47
CA ASN A 3 -21.73 24.33 10.46
C ASN A 3 -22.12 23.18 11.42
N LYS A 4 -21.24 22.22 11.64
CA LYS A 4 -21.42 21.06 12.53
C LYS A 4 -20.54 21.14 13.79
N GLY A 5 -19.95 22.31 14.03
CA GLY A 5 -19.10 22.56 15.18
C GLY A 5 -17.69 22.03 15.02
N ASN A 6 -16.97 21.91 16.13
CA ASN A 6 -15.62 21.42 16.17
C ASN A 6 -15.62 19.89 16.31
N LYS A 7 -14.70 19.24 15.57
CA LYS A 7 -14.42 17.81 15.71
C LYS A 7 -12.93 17.59 15.84
N THR A 8 -12.54 16.79 16.80
CA THR A 8 -11.17 16.34 16.99
C THR A 8 -10.92 15.07 16.20
N VAL A 9 -9.78 14.99 15.55
CA VAL A 9 -9.28 13.79 14.90
C VAL A 9 -7.83 13.54 15.31
N THR A 10 -7.48 12.30 15.53
CA THR A 10 -6.11 11.90 15.86
C THR A 10 -5.37 11.53 14.58
N HIS A 11 -4.26 12.19 14.31
CA HIS A 11 -3.31 11.87 13.26
C HIS A 11 -2.08 11.20 13.86
N GLN A 12 -1.71 10.06 13.27
CA GLN A 12 -0.46 9.39 13.60
C GLN A 12 0.68 10.03 12.81
N THR A 13 1.67 10.53 13.52
CA THR A 13 2.89 11.11 12.94
C THR A 13 4.11 10.29 13.35
N ILE A 14 5.26 10.62 12.80
CA ILE A 14 6.55 10.01 13.20
C ILE A 14 6.84 10.27 14.69
N ASN A 15 6.39 11.42 15.19
CA ASN A 15 6.59 11.84 16.58
C ASN A 15 5.45 11.38 17.52
N GLY A 16 4.59 10.49 17.05
CA GLY A 16 3.44 10.01 17.81
C GLY A 16 2.10 10.58 17.36
N PRO A 17 1.04 10.35 18.13
CA PRO A 17 -0.31 10.82 17.82
C PRO A 17 -0.44 12.32 18.08
N VAL A 18 -1.04 13.03 17.13
CA VAL A 18 -1.36 14.45 17.24
C VAL A 18 -2.87 14.63 17.12
N GLU A 19 -3.48 15.29 18.09
CA GLU A 19 -4.90 15.61 18.06
C GLU A 19 -5.12 16.97 17.40
N ILE A 20 -5.96 16.98 16.37
CA ILE A 20 -6.29 18.18 15.60
C ILE A 20 -7.78 18.46 15.76
N THR A 21 -8.11 19.56 16.42
CA THR A 21 -9.49 20.05 16.54
C THR A 21 -9.77 21.05 15.42
N ARG A 22 -10.78 20.76 14.60
CA ARG A 22 -11.11 21.57 13.44
C ARG A 22 -12.62 21.72 13.24
N LYS A 23 -13.02 22.83 12.60
CA LYS A 23 -14.42 23.06 12.23
C LYS A 23 -14.84 22.17 11.07
N VAL A 24 -16.00 21.56 11.22
CA VAL A 24 -16.57 20.66 10.23
C VAL A 24 -17.90 21.23 9.72
N TYR A 25 -18.07 21.17 8.42
CA TYR A 25 -19.25 21.62 7.71
C TYR A 25 -19.92 20.44 7.01
N TRP A 26 -21.22 20.50 6.87
CA TRP A 26 -21.98 19.51 6.11
C TRP A 26 -22.59 20.13 4.85
N SER A 27 -22.50 19.42 3.75
CA SER A 27 -23.11 19.77 2.48
C SER A 27 -23.90 18.58 1.95
N SER A 28 -25.08 18.82 1.38
CA SER A 28 -25.89 17.76 0.76
C SER A 28 -25.18 17.08 -0.43
N GLN A 29 -24.33 17.83 -1.14
CA GLN A 29 -23.62 17.30 -2.32
C GLN A 29 -22.30 16.60 -1.96
N ARG A 30 -21.58 17.08 -0.94
CA ARG A 30 -20.21 16.62 -0.62
C ARG A 30 -20.10 15.94 0.73
N GLY A 31 -21.18 15.81 1.48
CA GLY A 31 -21.15 15.23 2.82
C GLY A 31 -20.42 16.12 3.85
N MET A 32 -19.67 15.51 4.73
CA MET A 32 -18.89 16.20 5.76
C MET A 32 -17.57 16.71 5.18
N ILE A 33 -17.28 17.98 5.37
CA ILE A 33 -16.09 18.67 4.86
C ILE A 33 -15.43 19.42 6.01
N ALA A 34 -14.15 19.25 6.16
CA ALA A 34 -13.31 20.06 7.04
C ALA A 34 -12.26 20.79 6.16
N PRO A 35 -12.43 22.09 5.87
CA PRO A 35 -11.51 22.82 4.98
C PRO A 35 -10.06 22.79 5.46
N ALA A 36 -9.85 22.78 6.79
CA ALA A 36 -8.52 22.66 7.38
C ALA A 36 -7.79 21.38 6.99
N ASP A 37 -8.52 20.26 6.78
CA ASP A 37 -7.92 18.99 6.41
C ASP A 37 -7.18 19.06 5.05
N ARG A 38 -7.76 19.82 4.11
CA ARG A 38 -7.13 20.05 2.80
C ARG A 38 -5.88 20.90 2.91
N TRP A 39 -5.94 21.95 3.72
CA TRP A 39 -4.81 22.85 3.94
C TRP A 39 -3.66 22.18 4.67
N LEU A 40 -3.97 21.27 5.61
CA LEU A 40 -3.00 20.50 6.37
C LEU A 40 -2.52 19.24 5.63
N GLY A 41 -3.06 18.93 4.45
CA GLY A 41 -2.71 17.74 3.71
C GLY A 41 -3.16 16.41 4.35
N ILE A 42 -4.21 16.46 5.19
CA ILE A 42 -4.69 15.31 5.99
C ILE A 42 -6.06 14.78 5.53
N THR A 43 -6.48 15.13 4.33
CA THR A 43 -7.83 14.85 3.80
C THR A 43 -8.17 13.38 3.69
N GLU A 44 -7.20 12.52 3.39
CA GLU A 44 -7.47 11.13 3.03
C GLU A 44 -6.89 10.10 4.00
N ASN A 45 -6.00 10.51 4.87
CA ASN A 45 -5.26 9.57 5.71
C ASN A 45 -5.10 10.03 7.16
N ARG A 46 -5.20 9.07 8.07
CA ARG A 46 -4.86 9.28 9.49
C ARG A 46 -3.36 9.31 9.76
N TYR A 47 -2.55 9.20 8.72
CA TYR A 47 -1.09 9.05 8.80
C TYR A 47 -0.40 10.24 8.14
N SER A 48 0.57 10.83 8.81
CA SER A 48 1.34 11.93 8.24
C SER A 48 2.15 11.47 7.01
N PRO A 49 2.51 12.40 6.10
CA PRO A 49 3.34 12.07 4.94
C PRO A 49 4.62 11.33 5.30
N GLY A 50 5.35 11.81 6.32
CA GLY A 50 6.59 11.17 6.75
C GLY A 50 6.39 9.75 7.30
N LEU A 51 5.31 9.50 8.05
CA LEU A 51 5.01 8.14 8.52
C LEU A 51 4.64 7.21 7.37
N ARG A 52 3.93 7.71 6.36
CA ARG A 52 3.61 6.95 5.14
C ARG A 52 4.87 6.61 4.34
N GLU A 53 5.76 7.60 4.16
CA GLU A 53 7.04 7.39 3.49
C GLU A 53 7.88 6.33 4.20
N MET A 54 8.01 6.41 5.52
CA MET A 54 8.77 5.45 6.30
C MET A 54 8.19 4.04 6.22
N ALA A 55 6.86 3.90 6.30
CA ALA A 55 6.18 2.63 6.11
C ALA A 55 6.44 2.03 4.72
N CYS A 56 6.43 2.86 3.67
CA CYS A 56 6.75 2.42 2.32
C CYS A 56 8.21 2.00 2.18
N ARG A 57 9.17 2.78 2.68
CA ARG A 57 10.61 2.47 2.62
C ARG A 57 10.93 1.13 3.29
N LEU A 58 10.41 0.88 4.49
CA LEU A 58 10.60 -0.40 5.17
C LEU A 58 9.98 -1.58 4.40
N SER A 59 8.83 -1.35 3.79
CA SER A 59 8.12 -2.40 3.05
C SER A 59 8.71 -2.70 1.66
N LEU A 60 9.68 -1.93 1.18
CA LEU A 60 10.40 -2.26 -0.07
C LEU A 60 11.30 -3.48 0.12
N ASN A 61 11.90 -3.62 1.30
CA ASN A 61 12.89 -4.66 1.58
C ASN A 61 12.34 -5.79 2.46
N GLU A 62 11.18 -5.59 3.09
CA GLU A 62 10.66 -6.50 4.09
C GLU A 62 9.16 -6.77 3.88
N ALA A 63 8.69 -7.91 4.40
CA ALA A 63 7.27 -8.20 4.49
C ALA A 63 6.59 -7.24 5.50
N PHE A 64 5.27 -7.07 5.41
CA PHE A 64 4.52 -6.11 6.24
C PHE A 64 4.57 -6.37 7.75
N VAL A 65 4.81 -7.61 8.17
CA VAL A 65 4.94 -7.95 9.61
C VAL A 65 6.26 -7.44 10.16
N PRO A 66 7.44 -7.82 9.62
CA PRO A 66 8.73 -7.23 10.03
C PRO A 66 8.74 -5.70 9.89
N ALA A 67 8.21 -5.15 8.80
CA ALA A 67 8.13 -3.70 8.61
C ALA A 67 7.34 -3.01 9.73
N SER A 68 6.24 -3.60 10.21
CA SER A 68 5.48 -3.05 11.35
C SER A 68 6.24 -3.13 12.67
N GLU A 69 7.02 -4.19 12.87
CA GLU A 69 7.89 -4.35 14.04
C GLU A 69 9.05 -3.35 14.03
N ASN A 70 9.66 -3.12 12.87
CA ASN A 70 10.73 -2.15 12.70
C ASN A 70 10.23 -0.70 12.87
N LEU A 71 9.02 -0.37 12.39
CA LEU A 71 8.39 0.91 12.71
C LEU A 71 8.27 1.13 14.22
N LYS A 72 7.82 0.11 14.96
CA LYS A 72 7.71 0.19 16.41
C LYS A 72 9.08 0.38 17.09
N ARG A 73 10.12 -0.31 16.61
CA ARG A 73 11.46 -0.24 17.20
C ARG A 73 12.20 1.05 16.88
N LEU A 74 12.11 1.53 15.63
CA LEU A 74 12.89 2.67 15.15
C LEU A 74 12.22 4.01 15.44
N VAL A 75 10.88 4.05 15.33
CA VAL A 75 10.10 5.30 15.39
C VAL A 75 9.15 5.31 16.59
N GLN A 76 9.07 4.23 17.34
CA GLN A 76 8.16 4.05 18.47
C GLN A 76 6.67 4.20 18.11
N VAL A 77 6.34 4.11 16.82
CA VAL A 77 4.95 4.17 16.33
C VAL A 77 4.42 2.77 16.10
N THR A 78 3.37 2.43 16.80
CA THR A 78 2.73 1.11 16.67
C THR A 78 1.69 1.13 15.57
N LEU A 79 1.99 0.48 14.45
CA LEU A 79 1.05 0.20 13.37
C LEU A 79 0.86 -1.31 13.22
N SER A 80 -0.35 -1.74 12.92
CA SER A 80 -0.56 -3.15 12.54
C SER A 80 0.00 -3.43 11.15
N SER A 81 0.41 -4.65 10.87
CA SER A 81 0.85 -5.06 9.52
C SER A 81 -0.21 -4.81 8.43
N SER A 82 -1.50 -4.88 8.82
CA SER A 82 -2.60 -4.51 7.91
C SER A 82 -2.64 -3.01 7.61
N ALA A 83 -2.32 -2.17 8.60
CA ALA A 83 -2.25 -0.72 8.40
C ALA A 83 -1.07 -0.35 7.50
N VAL A 84 0.11 -0.95 7.74
CA VAL A 84 1.29 -0.79 6.88
C VAL A 84 0.95 -1.19 5.45
N ARG A 85 0.35 -2.36 5.23
CA ARG A 85 -0.07 -2.79 3.90
C ARG A 85 -1.02 -1.80 3.23
N ASN A 86 -2.03 -1.31 3.95
CA ASN A 86 -3.00 -0.36 3.39
C ASN A 86 -2.32 0.96 2.97
N ILE A 87 -1.35 1.43 3.75
CA ILE A 87 -0.55 2.61 3.41
C ILE A 87 0.21 2.36 2.11
N VAL A 88 0.93 1.25 2.01
CA VAL A 88 1.74 0.90 0.82
C VAL A 88 0.87 0.70 -0.41
N GLU A 89 -0.25 -0.04 -0.29
CA GLU A 89 -1.19 -0.24 -1.39
C GLU A 89 -1.80 1.09 -1.89
N HIS A 90 -2.06 2.04 -0.98
CA HIS A 90 -2.58 3.35 -1.33
C HIS A 90 -1.53 4.20 -2.06
N GLN A 91 -0.30 4.24 -1.56
CA GLN A 91 0.79 4.96 -2.21
C GLN A 91 1.15 4.35 -3.57
N GLY A 92 1.18 3.02 -3.68
CA GLY A 92 1.41 2.32 -4.94
C GLY A 92 0.36 2.67 -6.01
N LYS A 93 -0.91 2.79 -5.63
CA LYS A 93 -1.96 3.25 -6.56
C LYS A 93 -1.73 4.69 -7.04
N TYR A 94 -1.29 5.55 -6.14
CA TYR A 94 -0.98 6.95 -6.49
C TYR A 94 0.18 7.03 -7.48
N VAL A 95 1.28 6.31 -7.20
CA VAL A 95 2.44 6.24 -8.11
C VAL A 95 2.04 5.68 -9.47
N LEU A 96 1.26 4.59 -9.49
CA LEU A 96 0.78 4.00 -10.74
C LEU A 96 -0.08 4.98 -11.54
N ALA A 97 -0.95 5.74 -10.87
CA ALA A 97 -1.77 6.75 -11.55
C ALA A 97 -0.91 7.84 -12.18
N GLN A 98 0.15 8.29 -11.51
CA GLN A 98 1.10 9.25 -12.07
C GLN A 98 1.89 8.68 -13.24
N GLN A 99 2.34 7.43 -13.17
CA GLN A 99 3.01 6.76 -14.29
C GLN A 99 2.12 6.68 -15.53
N VAL A 100 0.85 6.29 -15.34
CA VAL A 100 -0.12 6.21 -16.44
C VAL A 100 -0.46 7.60 -16.99
N GLY A 101 -0.48 8.62 -16.13
CA GLY A 101 -0.72 10.02 -16.51
C GLY A 101 0.46 10.69 -17.22
N GLY A 102 1.63 10.05 -17.28
CA GLY A 102 2.83 10.61 -17.89
C GLY A 102 3.58 11.62 -17.00
N ASP A 103 3.14 11.78 -15.74
CA ASP A 103 3.78 12.70 -14.78
C ASP A 103 5.10 12.13 -14.21
N PHE A 104 5.39 10.89 -14.53
CA PHE A 104 6.61 10.21 -14.08
C PHE A 104 7.62 10.21 -15.22
N SER A 105 8.65 11.03 -15.13
CA SER A 105 9.78 10.92 -16.07
C SER A 105 10.56 9.64 -15.77
N VAL A 106 10.76 8.80 -16.76
CA VAL A 106 11.76 7.73 -16.73
C VAL A 106 13.11 8.40 -16.42
N GLY A 107 13.92 7.78 -15.57
CA GLY A 107 15.18 8.37 -15.12
C GLY A 107 16.26 8.57 -16.19
N PHE A 108 15.90 8.44 -17.48
CA PHE A 108 16.75 8.69 -18.62
C PHE A 108 15.92 9.19 -19.83
N THR A 109 16.53 10.00 -20.67
CA THR A 109 15.94 10.55 -21.90
C THR A 109 16.56 9.87 -23.14
N ALA A 110 15.99 10.10 -24.32
CA ALA A 110 16.59 9.63 -25.56
C ALA A 110 18.02 10.19 -25.77
N GLU A 111 18.27 11.40 -25.28
CA GLU A 111 19.58 12.06 -25.36
C GLU A 111 20.63 11.33 -24.50
N ASP A 112 20.23 10.79 -23.35
CA ASP A 112 21.12 10.01 -22.50
C ASP A 112 21.54 8.68 -23.14
N CYS A 113 20.81 8.21 -24.14
CA CYS A 113 21.06 6.98 -24.89
C CYS A 113 21.84 7.21 -26.18
N THR A 114 22.08 8.48 -26.57
CA THR A 114 22.80 8.78 -27.82
C THR A 114 24.26 8.32 -27.70
N ASP A 115 24.74 7.62 -28.74
CA ASP A 115 26.10 7.06 -28.82
C ASP A 115 26.48 6.05 -27.71
N LYS A 116 25.49 5.45 -27.04
CA LYS A 116 25.69 4.43 -26.01
C LYS A 116 25.02 3.13 -26.35
N THR A 117 25.65 2.03 -25.94
CA THR A 117 25.02 0.70 -26.01
C THR A 117 24.10 0.51 -24.82
N MET A 118 22.81 0.53 -25.06
CA MET A 118 21.80 0.22 -24.03
C MET A 118 21.47 -1.26 -24.03
N ILE A 119 21.58 -1.88 -22.85
CA ILE A 119 21.17 -3.26 -22.65
C ILE A 119 19.78 -3.28 -22.02
N THR A 120 18.88 -4.03 -22.64
CA THR A 120 17.53 -4.24 -22.11
C THR A 120 17.40 -5.67 -21.60
N GLY A 121 17.19 -5.82 -20.30
CA GLY A 121 16.83 -7.07 -19.67
C GLY A 121 15.31 -7.17 -19.51
N VAL A 122 14.73 -8.29 -19.93
CA VAL A 122 13.30 -8.59 -19.69
C VAL A 122 13.21 -9.90 -18.93
N ASP A 123 12.59 -9.83 -17.75
CA ASP A 123 12.33 -11.02 -16.94
C ASP A 123 10.84 -11.11 -16.61
N GLY A 124 10.31 -12.33 -16.55
CA GLY A 124 8.92 -12.62 -16.23
C GLY A 124 8.79 -13.54 -15.04
N VAL A 125 8.19 -13.06 -13.96
CA VAL A 125 7.90 -13.85 -12.76
C VAL A 125 6.41 -14.15 -12.67
N MET A 126 6.07 -15.42 -12.57
CA MET A 126 4.69 -15.86 -12.36
C MET A 126 4.30 -15.75 -10.89
N VAL A 127 3.44 -14.78 -10.57
CA VAL A 127 3.02 -14.51 -9.18
C VAL A 127 1.57 -14.96 -8.97
N PRO A 128 1.28 -15.75 -7.92
CA PRO A 128 -0.08 -16.11 -7.55
C PRO A 128 -0.82 -14.89 -7.02
N HIS A 129 -1.60 -14.25 -7.87
CA HIS A 129 -2.33 -13.04 -7.49
C HIS A 129 -3.73 -13.36 -6.97
N VAL A 130 -3.98 -13.06 -5.70
CA VAL A 130 -5.29 -13.20 -5.09
C VAL A 130 -5.99 -11.85 -5.04
N THR A 131 -7.04 -11.66 -5.84
CA THR A 131 -7.81 -10.42 -5.88
C THR A 131 -8.63 -10.20 -4.61
N GLN A 132 -9.06 -8.95 -4.35
CA GLN A 132 -9.92 -8.63 -3.21
C GLN A 132 -11.27 -9.36 -3.29
N GLU A 133 -11.81 -9.55 -4.49
CA GLU A 133 -13.04 -10.32 -4.69
C GLU A 133 -12.86 -11.78 -4.32
N GLN A 134 -11.75 -12.40 -4.73
CA GLN A 134 -11.41 -13.77 -4.35
C GLN A 134 -11.26 -13.90 -2.83
N LYS A 135 -10.58 -12.95 -2.19
CA LYS A 135 -10.47 -12.89 -0.73
C LYS A 135 -11.87 -12.80 -0.07
N ARG A 136 -12.77 -11.99 -0.63
CA ARG A 136 -14.14 -11.83 -0.14
C ARG A 136 -14.96 -13.11 -0.31
N LYS A 137 -14.90 -13.74 -1.49
CA LYS A 137 -15.56 -15.03 -1.76
C LYS A 137 -15.05 -16.12 -0.81
N ARG A 138 -13.73 -16.25 -0.61
CA ARG A 138 -13.14 -17.21 0.33
C ARG A 138 -13.65 -17.00 1.76
N ARG A 139 -13.69 -15.75 2.24
CA ARG A 139 -14.20 -15.42 3.58
C ARG A 139 -15.69 -15.79 3.74
N GLN A 140 -16.50 -15.59 2.73
CA GLN A 140 -17.91 -15.98 2.74
C GLN A 140 -18.07 -17.50 2.79
N THR A 141 -17.34 -18.21 1.95
CA THR A 141 -17.35 -19.68 1.91
C THR A 141 -16.87 -20.29 3.24
N GLU A 142 -15.82 -19.72 3.86
CA GLU A 142 -15.34 -20.16 5.17
C GLU A 142 -16.36 -19.90 6.28
N LYS A 143 -17.08 -18.77 6.26
CA LYS A 143 -18.14 -18.48 7.22
C LYS A 143 -19.30 -19.50 7.12
N VAL A 144 -19.68 -19.85 5.91
CA VAL A 144 -20.72 -20.86 5.65
C VAL A 144 -20.26 -22.24 6.15
N LYS A 145 -19.02 -22.65 5.80
CA LYS A 145 -18.43 -23.91 6.25
C LYS A 145 -18.32 -23.98 7.79
N ARG A 146 -17.91 -22.92 8.46
CA ARG A 146 -17.83 -22.87 9.93
C ARG A 146 -19.21 -23.00 10.58
N LYS A 147 -20.26 -22.41 10.01
CA LYS A 147 -21.62 -22.56 10.50
C LYS A 147 -22.16 -23.99 10.32
N SER A 148 -21.79 -24.67 9.23
CA SER A 148 -22.18 -26.06 8.99
C SER A 148 -21.38 -27.09 9.79
N GLN A 149 -20.11 -26.79 10.10
CA GLN A 149 -19.21 -27.69 10.87
C GLN A 149 -19.37 -27.57 12.38
N SER A 150 -20.06 -26.57 12.89
CA SER A 150 -20.34 -26.41 14.32
C SER A 150 -21.07 -27.61 14.96
N ARG A 151 -21.54 -28.56 14.16
CA ARG A 151 -22.26 -29.76 14.63
C ARG A 151 -21.56 -31.10 14.42
N ARG A 152 -20.36 -31.17 13.84
CA ARG A 152 -19.67 -32.45 13.61
C ARG A 152 -18.15 -32.33 13.63
N SER A 153 -17.58 -33.19 14.51
CA SER A 153 -16.25 -33.82 14.39
C SER A 153 -15.01 -33.05 14.80
N THR A 154 -14.42 -33.55 15.87
CA THR A 154 -13.07 -33.35 16.39
C THR A 154 -11.92 -33.93 15.51
N ALA A 155 -12.14 -34.17 14.25
CA ALA A 155 -11.07 -34.64 13.37
C ALA A 155 -10.13 -33.47 13.00
N LYS A 156 -8.87 -33.53 13.48
CA LYS A 156 -7.77 -32.66 13.06
C LYS A 156 -7.42 -32.94 11.59
N HIS A 157 -8.19 -32.42 10.64
CA HIS A 157 -7.76 -32.37 9.25
C HIS A 157 -6.71 -31.26 9.13
N GLY A 158 -5.52 -31.60 8.66
CA GLY A 158 -4.49 -30.64 8.32
C GLY A 158 -5.08 -29.54 7.44
N ARG A 159 -4.68 -28.28 7.67
CA ARG A 159 -5.15 -27.16 6.86
C ARG A 159 -4.84 -27.46 5.39
N PRO A 160 -5.83 -27.46 4.49
CA PRO A 160 -5.55 -27.65 3.08
C PRO A 160 -4.56 -26.59 2.63
N LYS A 161 -3.50 -27.02 1.91
CA LYS A 161 -2.55 -26.07 1.30
C LYS A 161 -3.34 -25.13 0.40
N ARG A 162 -3.34 -23.85 0.73
CA ARG A 162 -4.04 -22.83 -0.05
C ARG A 162 -3.17 -22.45 -1.22
N GLY A 163 -3.51 -22.96 -2.39
CA GLY A 163 -2.97 -22.47 -3.66
C GLY A 163 -3.68 -21.19 -4.12
N ALA A 164 -3.21 -20.60 -5.19
CA ALA A 164 -3.94 -19.55 -5.89
C ALA A 164 -5.19 -20.15 -6.54
N ASP A 165 -6.36 -19.52 -6.34
CA ASP A 165 -7.63 -20.01 -6.91
C ASP A 165 -7.82 -19.56 -8.37
N GLY A 166 -6.85 -18.86 -8.94
CA GLY A 166 -6.89 -18.33 -10.29
C GLY A 166 -5.55 -18.51 -11.00
N PRO A 167 -5.48 -18.24 -12.29
CA PRO A 167 -4.24 -18.32 -13.05
C PRO A 167 -3.21 -17.36 -12.42
N TYR A 168 -1.98 -17.80 -12.41
CA TYR A 168 -0.85 -16.94 -12.08
C TYR A 168 -0.81 -15.78 -13.06
N LYS A 169 -0.53 -14.58 -12.53
CA LYS A 169 -0.27 -13.42 -13.38
C LYS A 169 1.23 -13.27 -13.56
N GLU A 170 1.62 -13.06 -14.79
CA GLU A 170 2.99 -12.74 -15.12
C GLU A 170 3.29 -11.29 -14.73
N PHE A 171 4.31 -11.10 -13.92
CA PHE A 171 4.92 -9.81 -13.66
C PHE A 171 6.14 -9.69 -14.56
N LYS A 172 6.12 -8.74 -15.48
CA LYS A 172 7.26 -8.44 -16.36
C LYS A 172 8.06 -7.30 -15.76
N ILE A 173 9.34 -7.55 -15.58
CA ILE A 173 10.31 -6.53 -15.16
C ILE A 173 11.15 -6.23 -16.38
N VAL A 174 11.19 -4.97 -16.77
CA VAL A 174 12.05 -4.48 -17.86
C VAL A 174 13.09 -3.59 -17.22
N THR A 175 14.34 -3.91 -17.43
CA THR A 175 15.48 -3.12 -16.94
C THR A 175 16.25 -2.57 -18.13
N PHE A 176 16.64 -1.30 -18.04
CA PHE A 176 17.51 -0.65 -19.00
C PHE A 176 18.76 -0.21 -18.26
N TYR A 177 19.93 -0.50 -18.80
CA TYR A 177 21.19 -0.06 -18.22
C TYR A 177 22.23 0.21 -19.29
N ASP A 178 23.14 1.11 -18.97
CA ASP A 178 24.27 1.49 -19.79
C ASP A 178 25.47 0.60 -19.43
N THR A 179 26.22 0.12 -20.41
CA THR A 179 27.40 -0.71 -20.21
C THR A 179 28.53 0.00 -19.50
N ASP A 180 28.61 1.32 -19.64
CA ASP A 180 29.74 2.10 -19.09
C ASP A 180 29.61 2.34 -17.58
N LYS A 181 28.44 2.13 -17.00
CA LYS A 181 28.18 2.28 -15.56
C LYS A 181 28.23 0.97 -14.77
N GLN A 182 28.60 -0.12 -15.41
CA GLN A 182 28.78 -1.40 -14.70
C GLN A 182 29.90 -1.25 -13.65
N HIS A 183 29.55 -1.38 -12.39
CA HIS A 183 30.41 -1.66 -11.25
C HIS A 183 30.95 -0.50 -10.39
N LYS A 184 30.39 0.70 -10.40
CA LYS A 184 30.82 1.71 -9.42
C LYS A 184 30.03 1.71 -8.11
N ASP A 185 28.90 1.01 -8.04
CA ASP A 185 28.08 0.93 -6.82
C ASP A 185 27.88 -0.53 -6.40
N ARG A 186 28.89 -1.09 -5.74
CA ARG A 186 28.79 -2.25 -4.88
C ARG A 186 29.14 -1.86 -3.46
#